data_dc4f2d2cbe4ea0f4996815a39c1fa973
#
_entry.id   dc4f2d2cbe4ea0f4996815a39c1fa973
#
_cell.length_a   1.000
_cell.length_b   1.000
_cell.length_c   1.000
_cell.angle_alpha   90.00
_cell.angle_beta   90.00
_cell.angle_gamma   90.00
#
_symmetry.space_group_name_H-M   'P 1'
#
loop_
_entity.id
_entity.type
_entity.pdbx_description
1 polymer ?
#
loop_
_entity_poly.entity_id
_entity_poly.type
_entity_poly.pdbx_seq_one_letter_code
_entity_poly.pdbx_strand_id
1 'polypeptide(L)'
;MKRLLWFLALLIPTLLAHSKEPFSQNSIVLLQPGFLLEKRVPVEELSGYIKRLNAEAARVVAGFSDRTPRTGSIVFAVRPDGSRKIWLDLKPVLSVEDATLLRTNLETTSPCAVREGTVVAAVNVSLWGGKAQAVSMPMPDEWRVAITGDGVEVTQLVDSLWPAVPAPNTSPERAHAE
;
A
#
# COMPACT_ATOMS: atom_id res chain seq x y z
N MET A 1 -60.47 6.42 -44.67
CA MET A 1 -60.17 6.78 -43.25
C MET A 1 -58.81 6.15 -42.87
N LYS A 2 -57.73 6.91 -42.90
CA LYS A 2 -56.37 6.49 -42.58
C LYS A 2 -56.08 6.85 -41.11
N ARG A 3 -55.92 5.84 -40.24
CA ARG A 3 -55.51 6.03 -38.84
C ARG A 3 -53.99 6.08 -38.78
N LEU A 4 -53.45 7.25 -38.51
CA LEU A 4 -52.03 7.52 -38.29
C LEU A 4 -51.71 7.22 -36.82
N LEU A 5 -51.02 6.09 -36.57
CA LEU A 5 -50.49 5.73 -35.23
C LEU A 5 -49.18 6.47 -35.01
N TRP A 6 -49.18 7.41 -34.10
CA TRP A 6 -47.97 8.10 -33.61
C TRP A 6 -47.29 7.20 -32.57
N PHE A 7 -46.15 6.62 -32.92
CA PHE A 7 -45.24 5.97 -31.96
C PHE A 7 -44.40 7.09 -31.30
N LEU A 8 -44.75 7.44 -30.07
CA LEU A 8 -43.93 8.32 -29.24
C LEU A 8 -42.81 7.46 -28.62
N ALA A 9 -41.63 7.43 -29.25
CA ALA A 9 -40.45 6.78 -28.69
C ALA A 9 -39.95 7.60 -27.50
N LEU A 10 -40.19 7.13 -26.27
CA LEU A 10 -39.68 7.68 -25.05
C LEU A 10 -38.15 7.40 -24.97
N LEU A 11 -37.35 8.37 -25.37
CA LEU A 11 -35.91 8.36 -25.19
C LEU A 11 -35.61 8.55 -23.69
N ILE A 12 -35.45 7.49 -22.93
CA ILE A 12 -34.98 7.54 -21.55
C ILE A 12 -33.46 7.73 -21.61
N PRO A 13 -32.90 8.91 -21.20
CA PRO A 13 -31.48 9.04 -21.06
C PRO A 13 -31.05 8.16 -19.90
N THR A 14 -30.39 7.03 -20.18
CA THR A 14 -29.65 6.26 -19.19
C THR A 14 -28.51 7.15 -18.69
N LEU A 15 -28.73 7.83 -17.58
CA LEU A 15 -27.66 8.42 -16.79
C LEU A 15 -26.76 7.27 -16.33
N LEU A 16 -25.70 7.01 -17.08
CA LEU A 16 -24.57 6.23 -16.63
C LEU A 16 -23.95 6.99 -15.43
N ALA A 17 -24.42 6.67 -14.23
CA ALA A 17 -23.76 7.09 -13.03
C ALA A 17 -22.33 6.51 -13.09
N HIS A 18 -21.36 7.36 -13.42
CA HIS A 18 -19.95 7.02 -13.29
C HIS A 18 -19.70 6.77 -11.80
N SER A 19 -19.80 5.52 -11.37
CA SER A 19 -19.37 5.12 -10.04
C SER A 19 -17.88 5.40 -9.97
N LYS A 20 -17.49 6.30 -9.05
CA LYS A 20 -16.08 6.58 -8.80
C LYS A 20 -15.38 5.26 -8.46
N GLU A 21 -14.29 4.99 -9.13
CA GLU A 21 -13.48 3.81 -8.87
C GLU A 21 -13.05 3.78 -7.40
N PRO A 22 -13.29 2.69 -6.67
CA PRO A 22 -12.97 2.61 -5.24
C PRO A 22 -11.48 2.82 -4.94
N PHE A 23 -10.60 2.33 -5.82
CA PHE A 23 -9.16 2.36 -5.67
C PHE A 23 -8.49 2.59 -7.02
N SER A 24 -7.50 3.48 -7.05
CA SER A 24 -6.69 3.76 -8.23
C SER A 24 -5.24 3.99 -7.82
N GLN A 25 -4.31 3.28 -8.45
CA GLN A 25 -2.88 3.53 -8.32
C GLN A 25 -2.49 4.72 -9.20
N ASN A 26 -1.81 5.72 -8.64
CA ASN A 26 -1.35 6.89 -9.38
C ASN A 26 0.12 6.78 -9.78
N SER A 27 1.00 6.41 -8.85
CA SER A 27 2.44 6.27 -9.07
C SER A 27 3.10 5.37 -8.03
N ILE A 28 4.36 5.01 -8.27
CA ILE A 28 5.21 4.31 -7.31
C ILE A 28 6.33 5.28 -6.92
N VAL A 29 6.64 5.34 -5.62
CA VAL A 29 7.74 6.14 -5.07
C VAL A 29 8.76 5.20 -4.47
N LEU A 30 9.96 5.18 -5.05
CA LEU A 30 11.09 4.47 -4.49
C LEU A 30 11.70 5.33 -3.39
N LEU A 31 11.68 4.83 -2.15
CA LEU A 31 12.17 5.55 -0.97
C LEU A 31 13.64 5.27 -0.69
N GLN A 32 14.28 4.47 -1.53
CA GLN A 32 15.68 4.10 -1.48
C GLN A 32 16.33 4.31 -2.84
N PRO A 33 17.65 4.55 -2.91
CA PRO A 33 18.36 4.65 -4.19
C PRO A 33 18.17 3.40 -5.06
N GLY A 34 17.95 3.60 -6.38
CA GLY A 34 17.65 2.51 -7.32
C GLY A 34 18.69 1.40 -7.28
N PHE A 35 20.00 1.75 -7.25
CA PHE A 35 21.08 0.78 -7.19
C PHE A 35 21.04 -0.11 -5.91
N LEU A 36 20.47 0.41 -4.82
CA LEU A 36 20.31 -0.33 -3.57
C LEU A 36 19.13 -1.30 -3.67
N LEU A 37 18.04 -0.85 -4.29
CA LEU A 37 16.87 -1.69 -4.52
C LEU A 37 17.18 -2.85 -5.45
N GLU A 38 17.92 -2.62 -6.55
CA GLU A 38 18.33 -3.66 -7.50
C GLU A 38 19.17 -4.78 -6.85
N LYS A 39 20.00 -4.44 -5.86
CA LYS A 39 20.75 -5.43 -5.07
C LYS A 39 19.81 -6.24 -4.16
N ARG A 40 18.82 -5.59 -3.57
CA ARG A 40 17.95 -6.14 -2.54
C ARG A 40 16.83 -7.00 -3.09
N VAL A 41 16.25 -6.62 -4.23
CA VAL A 41 15.08 -7.27 -4.80
C VAL A 41 15.10 -7.20 -6.34
N PRO A 42 14.80 -8.31 -7.06
CA PRO A 42 14.57 -8.25 -8.50
C PRO A 42 13.38 -7.35 -8.83
N VAL A 43 13.48 -6.60 -9.93
CA VAL A 43 12.41 -5.66 -10.35
C VAL A 43 11.09 -6.37 -10.58
N GLU A 44 11.11 -7.57 -11.14
CA GLU A 44 9.95 -8.41 -11.42
C GLU A 44 9.23 -8.81 -10.12
N GLU A 45 10.01 -9.19 -9.09
CA GLU A 45 9.50 -9.55 -7.77
C GLU A 45 8.82 -8.36 -7.09
N LEU A 46 9.49 -7.18 -7.09
CA LEU A 46 8.94 -5.95 -6.53
C LEU A 46 7.66 -5.54 -7.27
N SER A 47 7.70 -5.55 -8.59
CA SER A 47 6.54 -5.22 -9.44
C SER A 47 5.38 -6.19 -9.20
N GLY A 48 5.66 -7.50 -9.09
CA GLY A 48 4.68 -8.52 -8.77
C GLY A 48 4.04 -8.30 -7.39
N TYR A 49 4.84 -7.94 -6.40
CA TYR A 49 4.35 -7.63 -5.06
C TYR A 49 3.45 -6.39 -5.05
N ILE A 50 3.86 -5.30 -5.72
CA ILE A 50 3.05 -4.08 -5.84
C ILE A 50 1.70 -4.38 -6.51
N LYS A 51 1.68 -5.22 -7.55
CA LYS A 51 0.41 -5.63 -8.19
C LYS A 51 -0.51 -6.37 -7.22
N ARG A 52 0.03 -7.28 -6.40
CA ARG A 52 -0.75 -8.00 -5.37
C ARG A 52 -1.27 -7.06 -4.30
N LEU A 53 -0.42 -6.13 -3.81
CA LEU A 53 -0.84 -5.11 -2.84
C LEU A 53 -1.99 -4.26 -3.37
N ASN A 54 -1.91 -3.80 -4.62
CA ASN A 54 -2.95 -2.99 -5.24
C ASN A 54 -4.26 -3.76 -5.41
N ALA A 55 -4.20 -5.02 -5.83
CA ALA A 55 -5.38 -5.85 -5.97
C ALA A 55 -6.07 -6.07 -4.62
N GLU A 56 -5.29 -6.33 -3.57
CA GLU A 56 -5.80 -6.51 -2.22
C GLU A 56 -6.35 -5.20 -1.65
N ALA A 57 -5.65 -4.07 -1.83
CA ALA A 57 -6.14 -2.76 -1.43
C ALA A 57 -7.47 -2.42 -2.11
N ALA A 58 -7.58 -2.65 -3.41
CA ALA A 58 -8.82 -2.43 -4.16
C ALA A 58 -9.97 -3.27 -3.61
N ARG A 59 -9.72 -4.55 -3.31
CA ARG A 59 -10.70 -5.47 -2.74
C ARG A 59 -11.20 -5.00 -1.37
N VAL A 60 -10.29 -4.59 -0.49
CA VAL A 60 -10.63 -4.15 0.88
C VAL A 60 -11.37 -2.82 0.83
N VAL A 61 -10.85 -1.84 0.09
CA VAL A 61 -11.45 -0.49 -0.03
C VAL A 61 -12.85 -0.56 -0.62
N ALA A 62 -13.11 -1.45 -1.57
CA ALA A 62 -14.45 -1.63 -2.14
C ALA A 62 -15.52 -1.99 -1.10
N GLY A 63 -15.11 -2.61 0.02
CA GLY A 63 -15.96 -2.96 1.15
C GLY A 63 -16.19 -1.84 2.18
N PHE A 64 -15.49 -0.72 2.07
CA PHE A 64 -15.67 0.38 3.04
C PHE A 64 -17.05 1.01 2.93
N SER A 65 -17.64 1.32 4.07
CA SER A 65 -18.90 2.07 4.14
C SER A 65 -18.68 3.57 3.86
N ASP A 66 -17.55 4.12 4.33
CA ASP A 66 -17.17 5.51 4.08
C ASP A 66 -16.47 5.64 2.72
N ARG A 67 -17.17 6.25 1.77
CA ARG A 67 -16.72 6.50 0.40
C ARG A 67 -16.20 7.92 0.18
N THR A 68 -15.74 8.56 1.22
CA THR A 68 -15.13 9.89 1.11
C THR A 68 -13.90 9.84 0.19
N PRO A 69 -13.80 10.72 -0.81
CA PRO A 69 -12.61 10.80 -1.67
C PRO A 69 -11.35 11.05 -0.85
N ARG A 70 -10.33 10.21 -1.06
CA ARG A 70 -9.03 10.32 -0.38
C ARG A 70 -7.90 10.19 -1.37
N THR A 71 -6.75 10.70 -0.98
CA THR A 71 -5.50 10.52 -1.73
C THR A 71 -4.34 10.41 -0.76
N GLY A 72 -3.24 9.83 -1.20
CA GLY A 72 -2.04 9.69 -0.39
C GLY A 72 -1.23 8.47 -0.77
N SER A 73 -0.59 7.84 0.21
CA SER A 73 0.36 6.75 -0.02
C SER A 73 0.10 5.56 0.88
N ILE A 74 0.29 4.38 0.31
CA ILE A 74 0.49 3.12 1.04
C ILE A 74 1.98 2.85 1.03
N VAL A 75 2.63 2.97 2.18
CA VAL A 75 4.07 2.70 2.35
C VAL A 75 4.24 1.27 2.82
N PHE A 76 5.19 0.57 2.25
CA PHE A 76 5.51 -0.80 2.67
C PHE A 76 7.01 -1.00 2.89
N ALA A 77 7.33 -1.86 3.83
CA ALA A 77 8.66 -2.40 4.03
C ALA A 77 8.60 -3.93 4.00
N VAL A 78 9.63 -4.57 3.41
CA VAL A 78 9.76 -6.04 3.34
C VAL A 78 11.19 -6.41 3.68
N ARG A 79 11.37 -7.46 4.50
CA ARG A 79 12.66 -8.02 4.90
C ARG A 79 12.94 -9.37 4.25
N PRO A 80 14.21 -9.85 4.29
CA PRO A 80 14.59 -11.15 3.73
C PRO A 80 13.86 -12.35 4.34
N ASP A 81 13.45 -12.25 5.60
CA ASP A 81 12.65 -13.28 6.28
C ASP A 81 11.17 -13.32 5.86
N GLY A 82 10.78 -12.46 4.90
CA GLY A 82 9.40 -12.31 4.43
C GLY A 82 8.51 -11.52 5.37
N SER A 83 9.02 -11.03 6.49
CA SER A 83 8.28 -10.09 7.34
C SER A 83 8.05 -8.77 6.60
N ARG A 84 6.93 -8.14 6.87
CA ARG A 84 6.48 -6.93 6.19
C ARG A 84 5.74 -6.01 7.12
N LYS A 85 5.80 -4.73 6.84
CA LYS A 85 5.11 -3.67 7.57
C LYS A 85 4.46 -2.70 6.59
N ILE A 86 3.25 -2.26 6.91
CA ILE A 86 2.48 -1.31 6.12
C ILE A 86 2.20 -0.07 6.96
N TRP A 87 2.38 1.10 6.35
CA TRP A 87 1.94 2.39 6.86
C TRP A 87 1.01 3.05 5.87
N LEU A 88 0.07 3.81 6.36
CA LEU A 88 -0.91 4.54 5.57
C LEU A 88 -0.71 6.05 5.79
N ASP A 89 -0.52 6.79 4.70
CA ASP A 89 -0.51 8.26 4.70
C ASP A 89 -1.59 8.74 3.73
N LEU A 90 -2.83 8.68 4.20
CA LEU A 90 -4.03 9.03 3.40
C LEU A 90 -4.70 10.27 3.96
N LYS A 91 -5.15 11.16 3.07
CA LYS A 91 -5.87 12.39 3.43
C LYS A 91 -7.19 12.50 2.66
N PRO A 92 -8.31 12.75 3.35
CA PRO A 92 -8.51 12.66 4.81
C PRO A 92 -8.14 11.30 5.38
N VAL A 93 -7.81 11.23 6.66
CA VAL A 93 -7.48 9.95 7.31
C VAL A 93 -8.66 8.98 7.29
N LEU A 94 -8.37 7.69 7.23
CA LEU A 94 -9.38 6.64 7.40
C LEU A 94 -9.84 6.56 8.85
N SER A 95 -11.02 5.99 9.08
CA SER A 95 -11.40 5.54 10.43
C SER A 95 -10.34 4.55 10.96
N VAL A 96 -10.24 4.42 12.27
CA VAL A 96 -9.32 3.46 12.91
C VAL A 96 -9.63 2.03 12.45
N GLU A 97 -10.90 1.71 12.27
CA GLU A 97 -11.36 0.39 11.83
C GLU A 97 -10.95 0.11 10.38
N ASP A 98 -11.26 1.04 9.45
CA ASP A 98 -10.89 0.90 8.04
C ASP A 98 -9.37 0.88 7.84
N ALA A 99 -8.64 1.72 8.56
CA ALA A 99 -7.18 1.74 8.51
C ALA A 99 -6.57 0.43 9.02
N THR A 100 -7.10 -0.12 10.11
CA THR A 100 -6.67 -1.41 10.67
C THR A 100 -6.99 -2.54 9.72
N LEU A 101 -8.22 -2.57 9.17
CA LEU A 101 -8.65 -3.59 8.22
C LEU A 101 -7.76 -3.57 6.97
N LEU A 102 -7.52 -2.39 6.38
CA LEU A 102 -6.66 -2.25 5.22
C LEU A 102 -5.23 -2.72 5.51
N ARG A 103 -4.63 -2.21 6.58
CA ARG A 103 -3.26 -2.57 6.99
C ARG A 103 -3.11 -4.07 7.18
N THR A 104 -3.98 -4.69 7.98
CA THR A 104 -3.92 -6.12 8.28
C THR A 104 -4.02 -6.98 7.02
N ASN A 105 -4.96 -6.66 6.11
CA ASN A 105 -5.08 -7.40 4.87
C ASN A 105 -3.84 -7.23 3.97
N LEU A 106 -3.29 -6.03 3.85
CA LEU A 106 -2.08 -5.80 3.08
C LEU A 106 -0.87 -6.52 3.68
N GLU A 107 -0.77 -6.57 5.00
CA GLU A 107 0.28 -7.30 5.71
C GLU A 107 0.16 -8.83 5.56
N THR A 108 -0.97 -9.39 5.12
CA THR A 108 -1.12 -10.82 4.80
C THR A 108 -0.77 -11.15 3.34
N THR A 109 -0.63 -10.14 2.47
CA THR A 109 -0.27 -10.35 1.07
C THR A 109 1.12 -10.98 0.93
N SER A 110 1.29 -12.03 0.11
CA SER A 110 2.59 -12.68 -0.11
C SER A 110 3.66 -11.66 -0.52
N PRO A 111 4.77 -11.54 0.22
CA PRO A 111 5.81 -10.55 -0.05
C PRO A 111 6.61 -10.87 -1.31
N CYS A 112 7.44 -9.92 -1.76
CA CYS A 112 8.50 -10.19 -2.72
C CYS A 112 9.68 -10.89 -2.03
N ALA A 113 10.46 -11.66 -2.81
CA ALA A 113 11.68 -12.28 -2.33
C ALA A 113 12.79 -11.22 -2.20
N VAL A 114 13.07 -10.80 -0.98
CA VAL A 114 14.17 -9.88 -0.66
C VAL A 114 15.43 -10.66 -0.37
N ARG A 115 16.55 -10.27 -1.00
CA ARG A 115 17.86 -10.96 -0.85
C ARG A 115 18.61 -10.51 0.39
N GLU A 116 18.61 -9.21 0.65
CA GLU A 116 19.33 -8.59 1.78
C GLU A 116 18.68 -7.28 2.21
N GLY A 117 18.86 -6.91 3.47
CA GLY A 117 18.38 -5.63 4.03
C GLY A 117 16.86 -5.47 3.95
N THR A 118 16.40 -4.26 4.24
CA THR A 118 14.97 -3.91 4.18
C THR A 118 14.68 -3.17 2.89
N VAL A 119 13.73 -3.64 2.10
CA VAL A 119 13.18 -2.92 0.92
C VAL A 119 12.05 -2.02 1.39
N VAL A 120 12.12 -0.72 1.03
CA VAL A 120 11.10 0.28 1.39
C VAL A 120 10.66 1.03 0.15
N ALA A 121 9.35 1.05 -0.10
CA ALA A 121 8.77 1.82 -1.20
C ALA A 121 7.34 2.24 -0.84
N ALA A 122 6.73 3.07 -1.68
CA ALA A 122 5.36 3.50 -1.52
C ALA A 122 4.59 3.46 -2.84
N VAL A 123 3.29 3.29 -2.72
CA VAL A 123 2.34 3.42 -3.83
C VAL A 123 1.44 4.61 -3.53
N ASN A 124 1.47 5.62 -4.40
CA ASN A 124 0.52 6.72 -4.34
C ASN A 124 -0.82 6.27 -4.91
N VAL A 125 -1.87 6.53 -4.17
CA VAL A 125 -3.21 6.03 -4.47
C VAL A 125 -4.27 7.11 -4.36
N SER A 126 -5.37 6.90 -5.05
CA SER A 126 -6.62 7.62 -4.88
C SER A 126 -7.74 6.65 -4.52
N LEU A 127 -8.53 6.99 -3.52
CA LEU A 127 -9.70 6.25 -3.10
C LEU A 127 -10.95 7.06 -3.45
N TRP A 128 -11.98 6.38 -3.99
CA TRP A 128 -13.30 6.96 -4.29
C TRP A 128 -13.24 8.24 -5.12
N GLY A 129 -12.30 8.29 -6.08
CA GLY A 129 -12.10 9.43 -6.98
C GLY A 129 -11.43 10.63 -6.31
N GLY A 130 -10.61 10.41 -5.29
CA GLY A 130 -9.70 11.41 -4.75
C GLY A 130 -8.77 11.95 -5.85
N LYS A 131 -8.47 13.23 -5.81
CA LYS A 131 -7.58 13.83 -6.81
C LYS A 131 -6.15 13.43 -6.54
N ALA A 132 -5.48 12.85 -7.53
CA ALA A 132 -4.06 12.57 -7.44
C ALA A 132 -3.29 13.84 -7.08
N GLN A 133 -2.45 13.77 -6.06
CA GLN A 133 -1.55 14.87 -5.68
C GLN A 133 -0.23 14.74 -6.44
N ALA A 134 0.52 15.84 -6.50
CA ALA A 134 1.90 15.78 -6.97
C ALA A 134 2.69 14.75 -6.13
N VAL A 135 3.60 14.04 -6.79
CA VAL A 135 4.44 13.04 -6.11
C VAL A 135 5.22 13.74 -5.00
N SER A 136 4.88 13.43 -3.76
CA SER A 136 5.60 13.89 -2.57
C SER A 136 6.12 12.68 -1.81
N MET A 137 7.18 12.88 -1.03
CA MET A 137 7.65 11.85 -0.11
C MET A 137 6.53 11.55 0.91
N PRO A 138 6.11 10.29 1.04
CA PRO A 138 5.12 9.93 2.03
C PRO A 138 5.67 10.16 3.44
N MET A 139 4.79 10.62 4.33
CA MET A 139 5.15 10.92 5.70
C MET A 139 4.06 10.42 6.65
N PRO A 140 3.96 9.10 6.86
CA PRO A 140 3.05 8.52 7.85
C PRO A 140 3.21 9.18 9.22
N ASP A 141 2.16 9.24 10.02
CA ASP A 141 2.21 9.91 11.33
C ASP A 141 3.24 9.28 12.26
N GLU A 142 3.42 7.95 12.24
CA GLU A 142 4.45 7.24 12.99
C GLU A 142 5.87 7.70 12.61
N TRP A 143 6.11 7.95 11.32
CA TRP A 143 7.40 8.44 10.83
C TRP A 143 7.65 9.88 11.27
N ARG A 144 6.62 10.72 11.22
CA ARG A 144 6.72 12.13 11.61
C ARG A 144 7.11 12.30 13.08
N VAL A 145 6.62 11.42 13.95
CA VAL A 145 6.97 11.42 15.38
C VAL A 145 8.40 10.91 15.62
N ALA A 146 8.86 9.96 14.80
CA ALA A 146 10.18 9.34 14.99
C ALA A 146 11.35 10.15 14.41
N ILE A 147 11.08 11.02 13.43
CA ILE A 147 12.13 11.86 12.82
C ILE A 147 12.46 13.01 13.76
N THR A 148 13.65 12.96 14.37
CA THR A 148 14.19 13.98 15.29
C THR A 148 15.40 14.65 14.68
N GLY A 149 15.30 15.26 13.50
CA GLY A 149 16.41 15.96 12.84
C GLY A 149 16.34 15.89 11.32
N ASP A 150 17.29 16.54 10.65
CA ASP A 150 17.39 16.56 9.20
C ASP A 150 18.17 15.33 8.70
N GLY A 151 17.72 14.72 7.61
CA GLY A 151 18.50 13.73 6.85
C GLY A 151 18.48 12.29 7.38
N VAL A 152 17.42 11.87 8.05
CA VAL A 152 17.28 10.47 8.48
C VAL A 152 17.11 9.55 7.26
N GLU A 153 17.99 8.55 7.13
CA GLU A 153 17.91 7.54 6.07
C GLU A 153 16.71 6.63 6.31
N VAL A 154 15.95 6.37 5.26
CA VAL A 154 14.65 5.68 5.37
C VAL A 154 14.76 4.25 5.92
N THR A 155 15.85 3.55 5.64
CA THR A 155 16.06 2.20 6.18
C THR A 155 16.28 2.26 7.70
N GLN A 156 17.08 3.22 8.18
CA GLN A 156 17.32 3.42 9.62
C GLN A 156 16.02 3.79 10.35
N LEU A 157 15.21 4.66 9.74
CA LEU A 157 13.91 5.03 10.30
C LEU A 157 13.01 3.80 10.44
N VAL A 158 12.88 3.01 9.37
CA VAL A 158 12.05 1.80 9.35
C VAL A 158 12.56 0.78 10.37
N ASP A 159 13.87 0.57 10.46
CA ASP A 159 14.46 -0.39 11.41
C ASP A 159 14.28 0.07 12.87
N SER A 160 14.23 1.38 13.13
CA SER A 160 13.94 1.91 14.46
C SER A 160 12.47 1.74 14.88
N LEU A 161 11.54 1.93 13.93
CA LEU A 161 10.09 1.79 14.16
C LEU A 161 9.61 0.34 14.17
N TRP A 162 10.37 -0.52 13.53
CA TRP A 162 10.05 -1.94 13.37
C TRP A 162 11.34 -2.76 13.52
N PRO A 163 11.83 -2.94 14.77
CA PRO A 163 13.06 -3.70 15.01
C PRO A 163 12.91 -5.15 14.58
N ALA A 164 13.99 -5.73 14.04
CA ALA A 164 14.02 -7.15 13.71
C ALA A 164 13.86 -7.97 15.00
N VAL A 165 13.01 -9.00 14.93
CA VAL A 165 12.93 -9.97 16.02
C VAL A 165 14.25 -10.74 16.04
N PRO A 166 15.00 -10.76 17.17
CA PRO A 166 16.22 -11.56 17.26
C PRO A 166 15.91 -13.02 16.93
N ALA A 167 16.74 -13.64 16.07
CA ALA A 167 16.62 -15.07 15.84
C ALA A 167 16.70 -15.79 17.19
N PRO A 168 15.86 -16.80 17.45
CA PRO A 168 15.97 -17.60 18.66
C PRO A 168 17.41 -18.13 18.76
N ASN A 169 18.07 -17.84 19.89
CA ASN A 169 19.43 -18.34 20.17
C ASN A 169 19.40 -19.87 20.10
N THR A 170 19.68 -20.46 18.97
CA THR A 170 20.06 -21.85 18.83
C THR A 170 21.52 -21.97 19.31
N SER A 171 21.74 -21.82 20.63
CA SER A 171 22.97 -22.33 21.23
C SER A 171 22.95 -23.84 21.05
N PRO A 172 23.93 -24.43 20.36
CA PRO A 172 24.07 -25.91 20.37
C PRO A 172 24.43 -26.27 21.81
N GLU A 173 23.48 -26.85 22.51
CA GLU A 173 23.71 -27.55 23.76
C GLU A 173 24.81 -28.59 23.50
N ARG A 174 26.02 -28.28 23.94
CA ARG A 174 27.13 -29.23 23.94
C ARG A 174 26.72 -30.39 24.84
N ALA A 175 26.26 -31.47 24.21
CA ALA A 175 26.18 -32.73 24.85
C ALA A 175 27.62 -33.15 25.24
N HIS A 176 28.03 -32.85 26.47
CA HIS A 176 29.11 -33.54 27.12
C HIS A 176 28.55 -34.91 27.47
N ALA A 177 28.83 -35.90 26.59
CA ALA A 177 28.75 -37.30 26.97
C ALA A 177 30.07 -37.63 27.66
N GLU A 178 29.96 -38.04 28.91
CA GLU A 178 30.96 -38.83 29.62
C GLU A 178 31.03 -40.24 29.03
#